data_a0d49134411bb1c4ad7a4a5a3c06d305
#
_entry.id   a0d49134411bb1c4ad7a4a5a3c06d305
#
_cell.length_a   1.000
_cell.length_b   1.000
_cell.length_c   1.000
_cell.angle_alpha   90.00
_cell.angle_beta   90.00
_cell.angle_gamma   90.00
#
_symmetry.space_group_name_H-M   'P 1'
#
loop_
_entity.id
_entity.type
_entity.pdbx_description
1 polymer ?
#
loop_
_entity_poly.entity_id
_entity_poly.type
_entity_poly.pdbx_seq_one_letter_code
_entity_poly.pdbx_strand_id
1 'polypeptide(L)'
;YYKKDNNITINQSIPFPTSFKEEKNLGMEKGKLSQIESELLIRDLSQKLALSFDQYGFVQAEIQYLKSLDSSLNILEEKSKIRFELQDISRLDYSLIQTKRMRLSNDISLLESDLMGEKRKIASLLKLDENSFVIQQTVYQKQLNIFQTGVTDEHPMMRWYKQNEGIYLQEKKVNLAHQLPEINLGYFNQTLVGIQNVSGVDTEFTQANRFQGY
;
A
#
# COMPACT_ATOMS: atom_id res chain seq x y z
N TYR A 1 28.86 36.10 -48.50
CA TYR A 1 28.91 35.24 -47.29
C TYR A 1 28.59 36.15 -46.10
N TYR A 2 27.38 36.02 -45.53
CA TYR A 2 27.03 36.66 -44.27
C TYR A 2 27.79 35.96 -43.13
N LYS A 3 28.79 36.65 -42.58
CA LYS A 3 29.44 36.20 -41.35
C LYS A 3 28.46 36.44 -40.20
N LYS A 4 28.17 35.39 -39.44
CA LYS A 4 27.19 35.42 -38.36
C LYS A 4 27.93 35.43 -37.02
N ASP A 5 27.53 36.32 -36.13
CA ASP A 5 28.05 36.30 -34.75
C ASP A 5 27.60 35.05 -34.06
N ASN A 6 28.48 34.41 -33.32
CA ASN A 6 28.21 33.27 -32.48
C ASN A 6 28.48 33.64 -31.03
N ASN A 7 27.49 33.36 -30.18
CA ASN A 7 27.63 33.49 -28.74
C ASN A 7 27.33 32.12 -28.08
N ILE A 8 28.33 31.59 -27.37
CA ILE A 8 28.21 30.37 -26.62
C ILE A 8 28.45 30.72 -25.16
N THR A 9 27.45 30.50 -24.34
CA THR A 9 27.51 30.72 -22.89
C THR A 9 27.19 29.43 -22.17
N ILE A 10 28.07 29.02 -21.24
CA ILE A 10 27.88 27.86 -20.36
C ILE A 10 27.97 28.38 -18.93
N ASN A 11 26.87 28.25 -18.18
CA ASN A 11 26.84 28.64 -16.77
C ASN A 11 26.53 27.42 -15.92
N GLN A 12 27.24 27.25 -14.81
CA GLN A 12 27.00 26.21 -13.82
C GLN A 12 26.99 26.81 -12.42
N SER A 13 25.89 26.60 -11.70
CA SER A 13 25.82 26.89 -10.27
C SER A 13 26.19 25.65 -9.48
N ILE A 14 27.09 25.79 -8.54
CA ILE A 14 27.55 24.71 -7.65
C ILE A 14 27.16 25.10 -6.22
N PRO A 15 26.21 24.38 -5.60
CA PRO A 15 25.88 24.58 -4.21
C PRO A 15 27.08 24.36 -3.30
N PHE A 16 27.06 25.00 -2.15
CA PHE A 16 28.15 24.82 -1.18
C PHE A 16 28.30 23.34 -0.80
N PRO A 17 29.52 22.79 -0.69
CA PRO A 17 29.75 21.35 -0.51
C PRO A 17 29.02 20.71 0.68
N THR A 18 28.70 21.47 1.72
CA THR A 18 27.91 20.98 2.86
C THR A 18 26.50 20.60 2.47
N SER A 19 25.88 21.25 1.45
CA SER A 19 24.54 20.94 0.96
C SER A 19 24.45 19.51 0.48
N PHE A 20 25.41 19.04 -0.33
CA PHE A 20 25.46 17.67 -0.81
C PHE A 20 25.55 16.63 0.32
N LYS A 21 26.31 16.95 1.38
CA LYS A 21 26.44 16.07 2.55
C LYS A 21 25.13 15.96 3.31
N GLU A 22 24.48 17.09 3.58
CA GLU A 22 23.23 17.11 4.33
C GLU A 22 22.06 16.53 3.54
N GLU A 23 22.00 16.74 2.22
CA GLU A 23 21.04 16.09 1.33
C GLU A 23 21.22 14.57 1.27
N LYS A 24 22.48 14.11 1.19
CA LYS A 24 22.79 12.67 1.27
C LYS A 24 22.30 12.07 2.59
N ASN A 25 22.57 12.76 3.71
CA ASN A 25 22.12 12.32 5.03
C ASN A 25 20.57 12.25 5.10
N LEU A 26 19.89 13.27 4.56
CA LEU A 26 18.45 13.28 4.44
C LEU A 26 17.92 12.08 3.62
N GLY A 27 18.57 11.79 2.50
CA GLY A 27 18.24 10.62 1.69
C GLY A 27 18.39 9.31 2.47
N MET A 28 19.44 9.17 3.28
CA MET A 28 19.63 7.99 4.13
C MET A 28 18.55 7.86 5.21
N GLU A 29 18.16 8.96 5.87
CA GLU A 29 17.07 8.94 6.86
C GLU A 29 15.71 8.60 6.22
N LYS A 30 15.40 9.14 5.04
CA LYS A 30 14.21 8.76 4.25
C LYS A 30 14.24 7.28 3.85
N GLY A 31 15.39 6.74 3.52
CA GLY A 31 15.55 5.31 3.24
C GLY A 31 15.23 4.42 4.45
N LYS A 32 15.67 4.81 5.66
CA LYS A 32 15.31 4.10 6.90
C LYS A 32 13.80 4.17 7.18
N LEU A 33 13.17 5.33 6.93
CA LEU A 33 11.71 5.47 7.07
C LEU A 33 10.97 4.48 6.15
N SER A 34 11.38 4.38 4.89
CA SER A 34 10.77 3.46 3.93
C SER A 34 10.87 1.98 4.36
N GLN A 35 11.96 1.59 5.05
CA GLN A 35 12.06 0.25 5.64
C GLN A 35 11.03 0.04 6.76
N ILE A 36 10.86 1.01 7.65
CA ILE A 36 9.87 0.94 8.74
C ILE A 36 8.45 0.89 8.16
N GLU A 37 8.16 1.67 7.13
CA GLU A 37 6.86 1.65 6.43
C GLU A 37 6.58 0.30 5.77
N SER A 38 7.60 -0.35 5.21
CA SER A 38 7.47 -1.70 4.67
C SER A 38 7.14 -2.72 5.76
N GLU A 39 7.76 -2.62 6.95
CA GLU A 39 7.45 -3.48 8.10
C GLU A 39 6.00 -3.26 8.58
N LEU A 40 5.55 -2.01 8.65
CA LEU A 40 4.17 -1.67 9.02
C LEU A 40 3.17 -2.24 8.02
N LEU A 41 3.47 -2.13 6.72
CA LEU A 41 2.61 -2.67 5.66
C LEU A 41 2.51 -4.20 5.75
N ILE A 42 3.63 -4.90 5.94
CA ILE A 42 3.65 -6.37 6.10
C ILE A 42 2.81 -6.77 7.32
N ARG A 43 2.92 -6.04 8.42
CA ARG A 43 2.14 -6.29 9.63
C ARG A 43 0.63 -6.10 9.40
N ASP A 44 0.24 -5.02 8.73
CA ASP A 44 -1.16 -4.73 8.38
C ASP A 44 -1.74 -5.82 7.47
N LEU A 45 -1.01 -6.21 6.43
CA LEU A 45 -1.41 -7.30 5.54
C LEU A 45 -1.53 -8.64 6.29
N SER A 46 -0.59 -8.95 7.17
CA SER A 46 -0.62 -10.17 7.99
C SER A 46 -1.84 -10.18 8.92
N GLN A 47 -2.17 -9.04 9.53
CA GLN A 47 -3.36 -8.91 10.38
C GLN A 47 -4.65 -9.09 9.58
N LYS A 48 -4.78 -8.43 8.42
CA LYS A 48 -5.93 -8.58 7.53
C LYS A 48 -6.11 -10.03 7.07
N LEU A 49 -5.00 -10.66 6.72
CA LEU A 49 -5.01 -12.06 6.31
C LEU A 49 -5.46 -12.98 7.46
N ALA A 50 -4.93 -12.80 8.67
CA ALA A 50 -5.32 -13.57 9.85
C ALA A 50 -6.81 -13.42 10.17
N LEU A 51 -7.34 -12.19 10.11
CA LEU A 51 -8.77 -11.94 10.32
C LEU A 51 -9.65 -12.62 9.26
N SER A 52 -9.25 -12.59 7.99
CA SER A 52 -9.99 -13.27 6.91
C SER A 52 -9.93 -14.79 7.06
N PHE A 53 -8.82 -15.35 7.52
CA PHE A 53 -8.71 -16.79 7.84
C PHE A 53 -9.58 -17.18 9.03
N ASP A 54 -9.58 -16.38 10.10
CA ASP A 54 -10.43 -16.60 11.27
C ASP A 54 -11.93 -16.59 10.88
N GLN A 55 -12.32 -15.59 10.04
CA GLN A 55 -13.69 -15.47 9.55
C GLN A 55 -14.09 -16.64 8.65
N TYR A 56 -13.21 -17.02 7.71
CA TYR A 56 -13.42 -18.20 6.86
C TYR A 56 -13.67 -19.46 7.70
N GLY A 57 -12.85 -19.66 8.72
CA GLY A 57 -12.98 -20.77 9.62
C GLY A 57 -14.26 -20.78 10.42
N PHE A 58 -14.66 -19.64 10.93
CA PHE A 58 -15.90 -19.50 11.66
C PHE A 58 -17.10 -19.86 10.78
N VAL A 59 -17.22 -19.25 9.59
CA VAL A 59 -18.31 -19.50 8.65
C VAL A 59 -18.34 -20.98 8.23
N GLN A 60 -17.19 -21.59 7.99
CA GLN A 60 -17.12 -23.02 7.66
C GLN A 60 -17.65 -23.92 8.79
N ALA A 61 -17.27 -23.61 10.03
CA ALA A 61 -17.76 -24.36 11.19
C ALA A 61 -19.28 -24.20 11.37
N GLU A 62 -19.80 -23.00 11.15
CA GLU A 62 -21.23 -22.69 11.19
C GLU A 62 -22.00 -23.49 10.13
N ILE A 63 -21.51 -23.53 8.89
CA ILE A 63 -22.11 -24.34 7.82
C ILE A 63 -22.13 -25.82 8.22
N GLN A 64 -21.06 -26.36 8.78
CA GLN A 64 -21.04 -27.76 9.22
C GLN A 64 -22.07 -28.04 10.31
N TYR A 65 -22.20 -27.13 11.27
CA TYR A 65 -23.23 -27.23 12.32
C TYR A 65 -24.66 -27.20 11.72
N LEU A 66 -24.96 -26.25 10.84
CA LEU A 66 -26.27 -26.14 10.21
C LEU A 66 -26.60 -27.34 9.30
N LYS A 67 -25.59 -27.89 8.59
CA LYS A 67 -25.77 -29.13 7.81
C LYS A 67 -26.09 -30.33 8.71
N SER A 68 -25.51 -30.43 9.89
CA SER A 68 -25.87 -31.47 10.86
C SER A 68 -27.32 -31.31 11.36
N LEU A 69 -27.76 -30.07 11.58
CA LEU A 69 -29.12 -29.75 11.94
C LEU A 69 -30.13 -30.06 10.80
N ASP A 70 -29.75 -29.73 9.54
CA ASP A 70 -30.57 -30.06 8.37
C ASP A 70 -30.78 -31.56 8.24
N SER A 71 -29.73 -32.36 8.46
CA SER A 71 -29.85 -33.82 8.49
C SER A 71 -30.87 -34.31 9.53
N SER A 72 -30.88 -33.70 10.72
CA SER A 72 -31.82 -34.02 11.77
C SER A 72 -33.27 -33.59 11.40
N LEU A 73 -33.44 -32.40 10.82
CA LEU A 73 -34.70 -31.90 10.33
C LEU A 73 -35.25 -32.72 9.15
N ASN A 74 -34.38 -33.23 8.28
CA ASN A 74 -34.77 -34.13 7.19
C ASN A 74 -35.44 -35.40 7.73
N ILE A 75 -34.85 -36.05 8.73
CA ILE A 75 -35.39 -37.22 9.38
C ILE A 75 -36.78 -36.89 10.03
N LEU A 76 -36.85 -35.70 10.64
CA LEU A 76 -38.12 -35.25 11.25
C LEU A 76 -39.20 -34.99 10.18
N GLU A 77 -38.84 -34.39 9.06
CA GLU A 77 -39.78 -34.14 7.94
C GLU A 77 -40.30 -35.46 7.36
N GLU A 78 -39.42 -36.43 7.11
CA GLU A 78 -39.80 -37.75 6.60
C GLU A 78 -40.79 -38.46 7.54
N LYS A 79 -40.51 -38.48 8.86
CA LYS A 79 -41.41 -39.05 9.87
C LYS A 79 -42.72 -38.28 9.94
N SER A 80 -42.69 -36.97 9.87
CA SER A 80 -43.89 -36.11 9.92
C SER A 80 -44.74 -36.28 8.68
N LYS A 81 -44.15 -36.53 7.51
CA LYS A 81 -44.86 -36.84 6.29
C LYS A 81 -45.70 -38.11 6.44
N ILE A 82 -45.11 -39.19 6.96
CA ILE A 82 -45.83 -40.46 7.21
C ILE A 82 -46.97 -40.25 8.21
N ARG A 83 -46.75 -39.52 9.31
CA ARG A 83 -47.81 -39.23 10.30
C ARG A 83 -48.93 -38.37 9.72
N PHE A 84 -48.62 -37.45 8.84
CA PHE A 84 -49.61 -36.64 8.13
C PHE A 84 -50.46 -37.53 7.18
N GLU A 85 -49.83 -38.44 6.41
CA GLU A 85 -50.52 -39.39 5.55
C GLU A 85 -51.44 -40.33 6.33
N LEU A 86 -51.08 -40.66 7.58
CA LEU A 86 -51.87 -41.45 8.53
C LEU A 86 -52.90 -40.60 9.28
N GLN A 87 -53.04 -39.31 8.99
CA GLN A 87 -53.92 -38.34 9.65
C GLN A 87 -53.65 -38.17 11.17
N ASP A 88 -52.45 -38.47 11.62
CA ASP A 88 -51.99 -38.38 13.03
C ASP A 88 -51.53 -36.97 13.41
N ILE A 89 -51.17 -36.13 12.43
CA ILE A 89 -50.81 -34.72 12.62
C ILE A 89 -51.55 -33.81 11.65
N SER A 90 -51.69 -32.53 12.02
CA SER A 90 -52.34 -31.56 11.17
C SER A 90 -51.48 -31.14 9.97
N ARG A 91 -52.16 -30.65 8.91
CA ARG A 91 -51.46 -30.04 7.75
C ARG A 91 -50.58 -28.86 8.18
N LEU A 92 -51.00 -28.11 9.19
CA LEU A 92 -50.27 -26.98 9.73
C LEU A 92 -48.96 -27.42 10.34
N ASP A 93 -48.95 -28.48 11.15
CA ASP A 93 -47.74 -29.02 11.80
C ASP A 93 -46.74 -29.50 10.76
N TYR A 94 -47.19 -30.24 9.75
CA TYR A 94 -46.34 -30.71 8.67
C TYR A 94 -45.75 -29.53 7.87
N SER A 95 -46.55 -28.53 7.48
CA SER A 95 -46.09 -27.34 6.77
C SER A 95 -45.09 -26.51 7.57
N LEU A 96 -45.19 -26.47 8.90
CA LEU A 96 -44.29 -25.78 9.79
C LEU A 96 -42.88 -26.43 9.72
N ILE A 97 -42.81 -27.75 9.72
CA ILE A 97 -41.54 -28.49 9.62
C ILE A 97 -40.88 -28.24 8.26
N GLN A 98 -41.65 -28.31 7.17
CA GLN A 98 -41.16 -28.00 5.83
C GLN A 98 -40.61 -26.58 5.73
N THR A 99 -41.36 -25.59 6.27
CA THR A 99 -40.96 -24.19 6.27
C THR A 99 -39.66 -23.99 7.06
N LYS A 100 -39.49 -24.61 8.21
CA LYS A 100 -38.24 -24.54 8.99
C LYS A 100 -37.07 -25.10 8.24
N ARG A 101 -37.21 -26.25 7.58
CA ARG A 101 -36.15 -26.85 6.79
C ARG A 101 -35.78 -25.99 5.57
N MET A 102 -36.77 -25.42 4.87
CA MET A 102 -36.51 -24.51 3.75
C MET A 102 -35.75 -23.27 4.20
N ARG A 103 -36.09 -22.67 5.35
CA ARG A 103 -35.34 -21.53 5.91
C ARG A 103 -33.90 -21.94 6.21
N LEU A 104 -33.70 -23.08 6.87
CA LEU A 104 -32.32 -23.56 7.16
C LEU A 104 -31.53 -23.81 5.91
N SER A 105 -32.11 -24.37 4.84
CA SER A 105 -31.43 -24.53 3.55
C SER A 105 -31.04 -23.20 2.92
N ASN A 106 -31.89 -22.17 3.03
CA ASN A 106 -31.56 -20.83 2.56
C ASN A 106 -30.42 -20.21 3.38
N ASP A 107 -30.42 -20.36 4.71
CA ASP A 107 -29.39 -19.86 5.59
C ASP A 107 -28.03 -20.52 5.25
N ILE A 108 -28.02 -21.83 5.02
CA ILE A 108 -26.81 -22.55 4.56
C ILE A 108 -26.30 -22.00 3.23
N SER A 109 -27.19 -21.75 2.27
CA SER A 109 -26.81 -21.21 0.95
C SER A 109 -26.21 -19.81 1.04
N LEU A 110 -26.73 -18.96 1.93
CA LEU A 110 -26.17 -17.63 2.20
C LEU A 110 -24.77 -17.73 2.81
N LEU A 111 -24.58 -18.58 3.80
CA LEU A 111 -23.27 -18.80 4.41
C LEU A 111 -22.26 -19.42 3.45
N GLU A 112 -22.67 -20.30 2.54
CA GLU A 112 -21.81 -20.82 1.47
C GLU A 112 -21.35 -19.71 0.52
N SER A 113 -22.22 -18.75 0.20
CA SER A 113 -21.85 -17.55 -0.55
C SER A 113 -20.85 -16.66 0.21
N ASP A 114 -21.08 -16.46 1.50
CA ASP A 114 -20.17 -15.70 2.36
C ASP A 114 -18.79 -16.37 2.45
N LEU A 115 -18.77 -17.71 2.58
CA LEU A 115 -17.52 -18.50 2.58
C LEU A 115 -16.72 -18.29 1.31
N MET A 116 -17.36 -18.27 0.15
CA MET A 116 -16.72 -17.96 -1.12
C MET A 116 -16.20 -16.53 -1.14
N GLY A 117 -16.94 -15.58 -0.57
CA GLY A 117 -16.51 -14.18 -0.42
C GLY A 117 -15.23 -14.06 0.40
N GLU A 118 -15.13 -14.75 1.54
CA GLU A 118 -13.93 -14.74 2.36
C GLU A 118 -12.75 -15.41 1.65
N LYS A 119 -12.97 -16.52 0.93
CA LYS A 119 -11.94 -17.15 0.09
C LYS A 119 -11.36 -16.19 -0.96
N ARG A 120 -12.23 -15.39 -1.63
CA ARG A 120 -11.81 -14.37 -2.60
C ARG A 120 -10.99 -13.25 -1.95
N LYS A 121 -11.36 -12.80 -0.74
CA LYS A 121 -10.57 -11.81 0.01
C LYS A 121 -9.17 -12.35 0.29
N ILE A 122 -9.04 -13.58 0.76
CA ILE A 122 -7.76 -14.24 1.02
C ILE A 122 -6.94 -14.34 -0.28
N ALA A 123 -7.55 -14.78 -1.38
CA ALA A 123 -6.93 -14.87 -2.69
C ALA A 123 -6.38 -13.51 -3.16
N SER A 124 -7.17 -12.46 -3.01
CA SER A 124 -6.79 -11.09 -3.35
C SER A 124 -5.63 -10.57 -2.53
N LEU A 125 -5.64 -10.80 -1.20
CA LEU A 125 -4.54 -10.39 -0.31
C LEU A 125 -3.22 -11.10 -0.65
N LEU A 126 -3.29 -12.37 -1.03
CA LEU A 126 -2.13 -13.18 -1.42
C LEU A 126 -1.74 -13.02 -2.89
N LYS A 127 -2.55 -12.30 -3.70
CA LYS A 127 -2.41 -12.22 -5.16
C LYS A 127 -2.36 -13.59 -5.84
N LEU A 128 -3.15 -14.53 -5.33
CA LEU A 128 -3.30 -15.88 -5.88
C LEU A 128 -4.62 -16.00 -6.65
N ASP A 129 -4.66 -16.94 -7.59
CA ASP A 129 -5.93 -17.34 -8.21
C ASP A 129 -6.77 -18.13 -7.20
N GLU A 130 -8.08 -17.86 -7.15
CA GLU A 130 -9.04 -18.48 -6.22
C GLU A 130 -9.05 -20.01 -6.29
N ASN A 131 -8.74 -20.58 -7.47
CA ASN A 131 -8.73 -22.01 -7.71
C ASN A 131 -7.36 -22.66 -7.44
N SER A 132 -6.32 -21.86 -7.20
CA SER A 132 -4.94 -22.37 -7.05
C SER A 132 -4.63 -22.93 -5.67
N PHE A 133 -5.51 -22.72 -4.68
CA PHE A 133 -5.27 -23.14 -3.31
C PHE A 133 -6.52 -23.67 -2.63
N VAL A 134 -6.30 -24.59 -1.70
CA VAL A 134 -7.33 -25.13 -0.81
C VAL A 134 -6.99 -24.76 0.61
N ILE A 135 -7.96 -24.16 1.31
CA ILE A 135 -7.79 -23.87 2.73
C ILE A 135 -8.12 -25.15 3.49
N GLN A 136 -7.07 -25.82 3.97
CA GLN A 136 -7.24 -26.96 4.88
C GLN A 136 -7.41 -26.42 6.29
N GLN A 137 -8.61 -26.59 6.86
CA GLN A 137 -8.86 -26.19 8.21
C GLN A 137 -8.67 -27.36 9.17
N THR A 138 -7.72 -27.20 10.06
CA THR A 138 -7.69 -27.90 11.35
C THR A 138 -8.55 -27.11 12.33
N VAL A 139 -9.32 -27.82 13.17
CA VAL A 139 -10.16 -27.22 14.23
C VAL A 139 -9.37 -26.13 14.97
N TYR A 140 -9.82 -24.88 14.82
CA TYR A 140 -9.11 -23.74 15.36
C TYR A 140 -9.39 -23.63 16.86
N GLN A 141 -8.50 -24.15 17.67
CA GLN A 141 -8.45 -23.79 19.10
C GLN A 141 -7.56 -22.58 19.25
N LYS A 142 -8.16 -21.38 19.18
CA LYS A 142 -7.44 -20.15 19.48
C LYS A 142 -7.10 -20.12 20.95
N GLN A 143 -5.84 -20.41 21.28
CA GLN A 143 -5.34 -20.11 22.63
C GLN A 143 -5.28 -18.58 22.75
N LEU A 144 -6.12 -18.03 23.62
CA LEU A 144 -6.03 -16.62 24.02
C LEU A 144 -4.73 -16.43 24.80
N ASN A 145 -3.66 -16.15 24.11
CA ASN A 145 -2.46 -15.61 24.75
C ASN A 145 -2.81 -14.19 25.19
N ILE A 146 -2.98 -14.01 26.48
CA ILE A 146 -3.12 -12.67 27.09
C ILE A 146 -1.76 -11.98 26.88
N PHE A 147 -1.68 -11.16 25.83
CA PHE A 147 -0.50 -10.34 25.59
C PHE A 147 -0.38 -9.34 26.75
N GLN A 148 0.77 -9.36 27.41
CA GLN A 148 1.13 -8.23 28.28
C GLN A 148 1.21 -6.99 27.40
N THR A 149 0.23 -6.09 27.55
CA THR A 149 0.15 -4.82 26.84
C THR A 149 1.13 -3.82 27.47
N GLY A 150 2.40 -3.99 27.18
CA GLY A 150 3.39 -2.94 27.37
C GLY A 150 3.55 -2.21 26.04
N VAL A 151 3.27 -0.92 25.98
CA VAL A 151 3.71 -0.07 24.86
C VAL A 151 5.24 -0.02 24.96
N THR A 152 5.91 -0.88 24.21
CA THR A 152 7.37 -0.87 24.15
C THR A 152 7.81 0.17 23.11
N ASP A 153 8.92 0.86 23.39
CA ASP A 153 9.58 1.77 22.44
C ASP A 153 9.94 1.08 21.10
N GLU A 154 9.91 -0.24 21.07
CA GLU A 154 10.15 -1.08 19.90
C GLU A 154 8.95 -1.24 18.97
N HIS A 155 7.75 -0.72 19.34
CA HIS A 155 6.59 -0.82 18.46
C HIS A 155 6.88 -0.10 17.12
N PRO A 156 6.64 -0.74 15.95
CA PRO A 156 7.00 -0.15 14.65
C PRO A 156 6.44 1.24 14.41
N MET A 157 5.24 1.54 14.93
CA MET A 157 4.65 2.87 14.84
C MET A 157 5.43 3.90 15.65
N MET A 158 5.96 3.55 16.84
CA MET A 158 6.80 4.44 17.63
C MET A 158 8.14 4.70 16.92
N ARG A 159 8.72 3.66 16.29
CA ARG A 159 9.92 3.82 15.45
C ARG A 159 9.64 4.73 14.25
N TRP A 160 8.47 4.62 13.64
CA TRP A 160 8.05 5.50 12.54
C TRP A 160 8.00 6.97 12.96
N TYR A 161 7.38 7.28 14.12
CA TYR A 161 7.35 8.66 14.65
C TYR A 161 8.75 9.19 14.98
N LYS A 162 9.59 8.40 15.66
CA LYS A 162 10.98 8.79 15.97
C LYS A 162 11.80 9.02 14.70
N GLN A 163 11.60 8.20 13.65
CA GLN A 163 12.29 8.37 12.39
C GLN A 163 11.84 9.64 11.64
N ASN A 164 10.55 9.97 11.68
CA ASN A 164 10.06 11.24 11.12
C ASN A 164 10.62 12.45 11.86
N GLU A 165 10.72 12.41 13.18
CA GLU A 165 11.39 13.47 13.93
C GLU A 165 12.84 13.65 13.45
N GLY A 166 13.58 12.55 13.27
CA GLY A 166 14.94 12.57 12.72
C GLY A 166 15.02 13.22 11.34
N ILE A 167 14.05 12.92 10.47
CA ILE A 167 13.94 13.52 9.13
C ILE A 167 13.73 15.03 9.23
N TYR A 168 12.79 15.51 10.05
CA TYR A 168 12.55 16.96 10.22
C TYR A 168 13.79 17.68 10.75
N LEU A 169 14.53 17.07 11.67
CA LEU A 169 15.80 17.62 12.16
C LEU A 169 16.85 17.69 11.06
N GLN A 170 16.89 16.69 10.18
CA GLN A 170 17.81 16.67 9.04
C GLN A 170 17.39 17.65 7.93
N GLU A 171 16.10 17.80 7.65
CA GLU A 171 15.57 18.82 6.72
C GLU A 171 15.92 20.25 7.18
N LYS A 172 15.87 20.50 8.48
CA LYS A 172 16.36 21.77 9.04
C LYS A 172 17.83 22.02 8.70
N LYS A 173 18.70 21.00 8.78
CA LYS A 173 20.14 21.13 8.42
C LYS A 173 20.32 21.39 6.94
N VAL A 174 19.57 20.71 6.08
CA VAL A 174 19.56 20.95 4.62
C VAL A 174 19.17 22.39 4.32
N ASN A 175 18.07 22.88 4.93
CA ASN A 175 17.61 24.25 4.73
C ASN A 175 18.65 25.29 5.19
N LEU A 176 19.36 25.04 6.28
CA LEU A 176 20.47 25.89 6.72
C LEU A 176 21.65 25.83 5.74
N ALA A 177 21.97 24.67 5.18
CA ALA A 177 23.04 24.52 4.18
C ALA A 177 22.73 25.25 2.86
N HIS A 178 21.45 25.30 2.45
CA HIS A 178 21.02 26.05 1.27
C HIS A 178 21.03 27.59 1.45
N GLN A 179 21.18 28.08 2.69
CA GLN A 179 21.38 29.52 2.93
C GLN A 179 22.84 29.96 2.70
N LEU A 180 23.77 29.01 2.50
CA LEU A 180 25.16 29.29 2.21
C LEU A 180 25.31 29.80 0.75
N PRO A 181 26.34 30.62 0.47
CA PRO A 181 26.57 31.13 -0.89
C PRO A 181 26.79 30.00 -1.90
N GLU A 182 26.23 30.16 -3.11
CA GLU A 182 26.51 29.31 -4.25
C GLU A 182 27.70 29.83 -5.04
N ILE A 183 28.47 28.95 -5.62
CA ILE A 183 29.57 29.29 -6.52
C ILE A 183 29.06 29.18 -7.95
N ASN A 184 28.96 30.33 -8.63
CA ASN A 184 28.55 30.37 -10.01
C ASN A 184 29.80 30.46 -10.91
N LEU A 185 29.99 29.48 -11.78
CA LEU A 185 31.01 29.44 -12.78
C LEU A 185 30.38 29.65 -14.14
N GLY A 186 30.88 30.67 -14.88
CA GLY A 186 30.41 30.98 -16.20
C GLY A 186 31.55 31.04 -17.22
N TYR A 187 31.35 30.38 -18.34
CA TYR A 187 32.20 30.52 -19.51
C TYR A 187 31.38 31.12 -20.64
N PHE A 188 31.88 32.21 -21.24
CA PHE A 188 31.31 32.74 -22.46
C PHE A 188 32.33 32.85 -23.56
N ASN A 189 31.90 32.62 -24.78
CA ASN A 189 32.69 32.82 -25.98
C ASN A 189 31.83 33.50 -27.00
N GLN A 190 32.24 34.71 -27.39
CA GLN A 190 31.54 35.49 -28.36
C GLN A 190 32.46 35.86 -29.53
N THR A 191 31.95 35.75 -30.74
CA THR A 191 32.63 36.17 -31.94
C THR A 191 31.93 37.39 -32.47
N LEU A 192 32.63 38.53 -32.55
CA LEU A 192 32.15 39.77 -33.14
C LEU A 192 32.66 39.92 -34.57
N VAL A 193 31.74 40.20 -35.49
CA VAL A 193 32.06 40.39 -36.93
C VAL A 193 31.24 41.55 -37.47
N GLY A 194 31.86 42.44 -38.27
CA GLY A 194 31.17 43.60 -38.88
C GLY A 194 31.23 44.83 -37.99
N ILE A 195 30.36 45.81 -38.26
CA ILE A 195 30.28 47.08 -37.48
C ILE A 195 29.45 46.79 -36.22
N GLN A 196 30.06 46.98 -35.06
CA GLN A 196 29.41 46.82 -33.76
C GLN A 196 29.61 48.09 -32.93
N ASN A 197 28.57 48.51 -32.20
CA ASN A 197 28.67 49.65 -31.30
C ASN A 197 29.32 49.18 -29.96
N VAL A 198 30.53 49.61 -29.73
CA VAL A 198 31.27 49.31 -28.50
C VAL A 198 31.40 50.59 -27.68
N SER A 199 30.68 50.66 -26.57
CA SER A 199 30.69 51.82 -25.65
C SER A 199 30.33 53.15 -26.33
N GLY A 200 29.40 53.13 -27.29
CA GLY A 200 28.91 54.36 -27.99
C GLY A 200 29.74 54.72 -29.24
N VAL A 201 30.73 53.93 -29.61
CA VAL A 201 31.56 54.12 -30.82
C VAL A 201 31.36 52.94 -31.76
N ASP A 202 31.00 53.22 -33.01
CA ASP A 202 30.86 52.23 -34.06
C ASP A 202 32.24 51.73 -34.46
N THR A 203 32.53 50.47 -34.15
CA THR A 203 33.86 49.83 -34.41
C THR A 203 33.67 48.73 -35.43
N GLU A 204 34.45 48.73 -36.50
CA GLU A 204 34.40 47.69 -37.52
C GLU A 204 35.37 46.55 -37.18
N PHE A 205 34.80 45.30 -37.05
CA PHE A 205 35.54 44.08 -36.86
C PHE A 205 35.66 43.32 -38.18
N THR A 206 36.77 43.52 -38.88
CA THR A 206 37.04 42.90 -40.19
C THR A 206 37.40 41.42 -40.10
N GLN A 207 37.89 40.95 -38.93
CA GLN A 207 38.17 39.57 -38.59
C GLN A 207 37.33 39.16 -37.38
N ALA A 208 37.04 37.85 -37.30
CA ALA A 208 36.33 37.30 -36.16
C ALA A 208 37.14 37.44 -34.88
N ASN A 209 36.81 38.42 -34.05
CA ASN A 209 37.39 38.60 -32.74
C ASN A 209 36.69 37.75 -31.71
N ARG A 210 37.45 37.04 -30.84
CA ARG A 210 36.91 36.22 -29.77
C ARG A 210 37.09 36.91 -28.42
N PHE A 211 36.00 36.98 -27.68
CA PHE A 211 36.00 37.41 -26.28
C PHE A 211 35.68 36.21 -25.40
N GLN A 212 36.47 35.99 -24.35
CA GLN A 212 36.29 34.91 -23.39
C GLN A 212 36.27 35.51 -22.00
N GLY A 213 35.35 35.01 -21.15
CA GLY A 213 35.23 35.35 -19.74
C GLY A 213 35.00 34.10 -18.89
N TYR A 214 35.37 34.15 -17.62
CA TYR A 214 35.28 33.08 -16.64
C TYR A 214 34.46 33.52 -15.44
#